data_f4a7746d4ba3a11ab238290617823c44
#
_entry.id   f4a7746d4ba3a11ab238290617823c44
#
_cell.length_a   1.000
_cell.length_b   1.000
_cell.length_c   1.000
_cell.angle_alpha   90.00
_cell.angle_beta   90.00
_cell.angle_gamma   90.00
#
_symmetry.space_group_name_H-M   'P 1'
#
loop_
_entity.id
_entity.type
_entity.pdbx_description
1 polymer ?
#
loop_
_entity_poly.entity_id
_entity_poly.type
_entity_poly.pdbx_seq_one_letter_code
_entity_poly.pdbx_strand_id
1 'polypeptide(L)'
;MRLSTHGLLLLSLSGCAVGPNFKPPAPPASDVYGDEVQSGPAENDAAAGGGKPRFHFGEDLAGEWWTLFGSPKLDALIREAMLNYPDIAAQQAALRAARENVRAQQGGYFPQIQGMGSATREKISGASLGSGSPGFITNIFQANVNVSYTFDVFGGQRRAVEGLQAQAAAQNFKLEASYVTLTSNVVSTVVQLAALGDQIAATREIAALEQQQLALVERQAALGSRTRADVLQLQANLASVRATLPPLEQQLAVAGHQLAALTGHFPRAARPAFALSDLNLPEDLPVSLPASLAAQRPDIKAQEMALRQASAGIGVATANMLPQVTLTGAYGGEAWHLAELAAPGFSAWNIAAGITQPLFQGGALRARRRAAIDEFDQANAQYRLIVLQAFQNVADALTALDNDARAVTAEDVALKAAKANLDLIQRQYDFGAVDTVSLLTSQQTYQQARIAYIRAASNRYTDTVALFQSLGGGWWNRRDEGTLQAAASNSRDDL
;
A
#
# COMPACT_ATOMS: atom_id res chain seq x y z
N MET A 1 2.94 53.67 47.23
CA MET A 1 3.27 53.41 45.83
C MET A 1 4.54 52.56 45.76
N ARG A 2 4.39 51.25 45.82
CA ARG A 2 5.45 50.26 45.56
C ARG A 2 4.76 49.09 44.85
N LEU A 3 4.67 49.12 43.50
CA LEU A 3 4.27 47.99 42.73
C LEU A 3 5.40 46.95 42.74
N SER A 4 5.04 45.78 43.22
CA SER A 4 5.96 44.68 43.49
C SER A 4 6.42 43.98 42.20
N THR A 5 7.71 43.71 42.17
CA THR A 5 8.50 42.96 41.17
C THR A 5 8.18 41.45 41.03
N HIS A 6 6.94 41.03 41.32
CA HIS A 6 6.51 39.60 41.27
C HIS A 6 5.91 39.18 39.93
N GLY A 7 5.76 40.09 38.95
CA GLY A 7 5.14 39.80 37.66
C GLY A 7 6.04 39.18 36.61
N LEU A 8 7.36 39.09 36.81
CA LEU A 8 8.31 38.74 35.75
C LEU A 8 8.81 37.29 35.78
N LEU A 9 8.41 36.48 36.79
CA LEU A 9 8.86 35.09 36.90
C LEU A 9 7.98 34.06 36.19
N LEU A 10 6.85 34.47 35.66
CA LEU A 10 5.88 33.55 34.98
C LEU A 10 6.09 33.41 33.47
N LEU A 11 6.99 34.20 32.88
CA LEU A 11 7.19 34.20 31.40
C LEU A 11 8.33 33.28 30.91
N SER A 12 9.09 32.61 31.79
CA SER A 12 10.16 31.69 31.37
C SER A 12 9.79 30.20 31.41
N LEU A 13 8.55 29.85 31.63
CA LEU A 13 8.02 28.46 31.56
C LEU A 13 7.61 28.01 30.15
N SER A 14 7.98 28.80 29.15
CA SER A 14 7.70 28.46 27.77
C SER A 14 8.64 27.34 27.28
N GLY A 15 8.20 26.06 27.40
CA GLY A 15 8.42 25.20 26.28
C GLY A 15 9.35 24.01 26.35
N CYS A 16 9.75 23.47 27.48
CA CYS A 16 10.45 22.18 27.46
C CYS A 16 9.44 21.02 27.49
N ALA A 17 9.03 20.53 26.31
CA ALA A 17 8.39 19.22 26.21
C ALA A 17 9.40 18.16 26.63
N VAL A 18 9.03 17.33 27.63
CA VAL A 18 9.89 16.24 28.10
C VAL A 18 9.93 15.08 27.09
N GLY A 19 10.96 14.25 27.20
CA GLY A 19 11.19 13.13 26.29
C GLY A 19 12.11 13.48 25.12
N PRO A 20 12.46 12.50 24.30
CA PRO A 20 13.34 12.69 23.16
C PRO A 20 12.68 13.53 22.06
N ASN A 21 13.47 14.37 21.39
CA ASN A 21 13.06 14.94 20.12
C ASN A 21 13.42 13.96 19.01
N PHE A 22 12.44 13.61 18.18
CA PHE A 22 12.65 12.67 17.08
C PHE A 22 13.72 13.22 16.11
N LYS A 23 14.64 12.34 15.72
CA LYS A 23 15.59 12.56 14.65
C LYS A 23 15.41 11.42 13.65
N PRO A 24 15.20 11.71 12.35
CA PRO A 24 15.14 10.68 11.33
C PRO A 24 16.39 9.81 11.36
N PRO A 25 16.28 8.48 11.16
CA PRO A 25 17.45 7.62 10.99
C PRO A 25 18.32 8.13 9.83
N ALA A 26 19.63 7.96 9.97
CA ALA A 26 20.55 8.28 8.88
C ALA A 26 20.26 7.37 7.67
N PRO A 27 20.34 7.90 6.43
CA PRO A 27 20.22 7.08 5.24
C PRO A 27 21.29 5.98 5.24
N PRO A 28 21.05 4.84 4.55
CA PRO A 28 22.04 3.79 4.41
C PRO A 28 23.32 4.33 3.78
N ALA A 29 24.46 3.83 4.26
CA ALA A 29 25.80 4.25 3.78
C ALA A 29 26.19 3.59 2.45
N SER A 30 25.34 2.69 1.88
CA SER A 30 25.63 2.03 0.61
C SER A 30 25.21 2.91 -0.57
N ASP A 31 26.11 3.08 -1.53
CA ASP A 31 25.85 3.80 -2.79
C ASP A 31 25.41 2.85 -3.91
N VAL A 32 25.35 1.54 -3.66
CA VAL A 32 25.04 0.48 -4.63
C VAL A 32 24.05 -0.52 -4.07
N TYR A 33 23.28 -1.16 -4.97
CA TYR A 33 22.30 -2.20 -4.61
C TYR A 33 22.90 -3.61 -4.54
N GLY A 34 24.08 -3.83 -5.17
CA GLY A 34 24.82 -5.10 -5.21
C GLY A 34 26.08 -4.98 -6.06
N ASP A 35 27.00 -5.94 -5.91
CA ASP A 35 28.32 -5.88 -6.55
C ASP A 35 28.28 -6.07 -8.08
N GLU A 36 27.24 -6.70 -8.64
CA GLU A 36 27.19 -7.10 -10.06
C GLU A 36 26.43 -6.14 -10.98
N VAL A 37 25.68 -5.18 -10.45
CA VAL A 37 24.75 -4.34 -11.24
C VAL A 37 25.43 -3.09 -11.83
N GLN A 38 26.71 -2.88 -11.58
CA GLN A 38 27.50 -1.77 -12.17
C GLN A 38 28.01 -2.04 -13.59
N SER A 39 27.55 -3.09 -14.26
CA SER A 39 27.96 -3.38 -15.63
C SER A 39 27.53 -2.26 -16.57
N GLY A 40 28.51 -1.49 -16.99
CA GLY A 40 28.42 -0.37 -17.92
C GLY A 40 27.74 -0.70 -19.25
N PRO A 41 27.73 0.25 -20.20
CA PRO A 41 26.94 0.16 -21.43
C PRO A 41 27.24 -1.12 -22.18
N ALA A 42 26.22 -1.96 -22.32
CA ALA A 42 26.34 -3.20 -23.08
C ALA A 42 26.48 -2.88 -24.58
N GLU A 43 27.41 -3.57 -25.22
CA GLU A 43 27.58 -3.59 -26.68
C GLU A 43 26.25 -3.92 -27.38
N ASN A 44 26.03 -3.22 -28.50
CA ASN A 44 24.86 -3.31 -29.36
C ASN A 44 24.67 -4.73 -29.93
N ASP A 45 23.83 -5.55 -29.31
CA ASP A 45 23.15 -6.66 -29.96
C ASP A 45 21.68 -6.31 -30.16
N ALA A 46 21.40 -5.71 -31.32
CA ALA A 46 20.06 -5.42 -31.78
C ALA A 46 19.37 -6.71 -32.27
N ALA A 47 18.90 -7.55 -31.35
CA ALA A 47 17.89 -8.56 -31.63
C ALA A 47 16.52 -7.92 -31.57
N ALA A 48 15.69 -8.13 -32.59
CA ALA A 48 14.32 -7.62 -32.66
C ALA A 48 13.53 -8.11 -31.47
N GLY A 49 13.11 -7.17 -30.61
CA GLY A 49 12.26 -7.42 -29.45
C GLY A 49 12.94 -7.42 -28.08
N GLY A 50 14.23 -7.12 -27.96
CA GLY A 50 14.86 -7.20 -26.66
C GLY A 50 16.27 -6.69 -26.53
N GLY A 51 16.54 -5.40 -26.85
CA GLY A 51 17.79 -4.77 -26.44
C GLY A 51 18.01 -4.91 -24.91
N LYS A 52 19.27 -5.02 -24.46
CA LYS A 52 19.55 -5.01 -23.01
C LYS A 52 18.97 -3.74 -22.40
N PRO A 53 18.34 -3.82 -21.20
CA PRO A 53 17.86 -2.64 -20.51
C PRO A 53 19.03 -1.71 -20.18
N ARG A 54 18.84 -0.42 -20.42
CA ARG A 54 19.81 0.63 -20.04
C ARG A 54 19.39 1.22 -18.72
N PHE A 55 20.15 0.97 -17.67
CA PHE A 55 19.88 1.51 -16.34
C PHE A 55 20.50 2.91 -16.20
N HIS A 56 19.66 3.91 -15.91
CA HIS A 56 20.09 5.30 -15.67
C HIS A 56 20.08 5.57 -14.18
N PHE A 57 21.20 5.29 -13.51
CA PHE A 57 21.35 5.52 -12.08
C PHE A 57 21.35 7.00 -11.74
N GLY A 58 20.54 7.38 -10.72
CA GLY A 58 20.36 8.74 -10.27
C GLY A 58 19.22 9.49 -10.94
N GLU A 59 18.53 8.88 -11.90
CA GLU A 59 17.32 9.43 -12.50
C GLU A 59 16.09 9.06 -11.68
N ASP A 60 15.16 10.01 -11.58
CA ASP A 60 13.89 9.82 -10.87
C ASP A 60 12.82 9.22 -11.78
N LEU A 61 12.01 8.34 -11.20
CA LEU A 61 10.86 7.74 -11.88
C LEU A 61 9.72 8.77 -12.03
N ALA A 62 9.09 8.80 -13.21
CA ALA A 62 7.93 9.63 -13.46
C ALA A 62 6.72 9.18 -12.61
N GLY A 63 5.87 10.13 -12.21
CA GLY A 63 4.68 9.83 -11.38
C GLY A 63 3.63 8.95 -12.06
N GLU A 64 3.57 9.00 -13.39
CA GLU A 64 2.73 8.14 -14.23
C GLU A 64 3.60 7.16 -15.05
N TRP A 65 4.46 6.40 -14.36
CA TRP A 65 5.44 5.49 -14.95
C TRP A 65 4.83 4.47 -15.93
N TRP A 66 3.57 4.08 -15.77
CA TRP A 66 2.89 3.15 -16.68
C TRP A 66 2.70 3.71 -18.09
N THR A 67 2.81 5.03 -18.28
CA THR A 67 2.77 5.65 -19.62
C THR A 67 3.97 5.27 -20.48
N LEU A 68 5.07 4.83 -19.87
CA LEU A 68 6.24 4.30 -20.58
C LEU A 68 5.91 3.05 -21.41
N PHE A 69 4.84 2.32 -21.06
CA PHE A 69 4.35 1.19 -21.86
C PHE A 69 3.58 1.62 -23.12
N GLY A 70 3.38 2.91 -23.36
CA GLY A 70 2.87 3.47 -24.61
C GLY A 70 1.44 3.07 -24.99
N SER A 71 0.63 2.58 -24.02
CA SER A 71 -0.71 2.06 -24.25
C SER A 71 -1.80 2.97 -23.66
N PRO A 72 -2.55 3.72 -24.50
CA PRO A 72 -3.67 4.54 -24.01
C PRO A 72 -4.77 3.72 -23.34
N LYS A 73 -4.96 2.46 -23.76
CA LYS A 73 -5.92 1.55 -23.11
C LYS A 73 -5.51 1.22 -21.68
N LEU A 74 -4.20 1.01 -21.45
CA LEU A 74 -3.64 0.76 -20.12
C LEU A 74 -3.79 2.00 -19.23
N ASP A 75 -3.46 3.18 -19.74
CA ASP A 75 -3.61 4.44 -19.00
C ASP A 75 -5.05 4.68 -18.55
N ALA A 76 -6.03 4.47 -19.45
CA ALA A 76 -7.45 4.58 -19.12
C ALA A 76 -7.87 3.61 -18.00
N LEU A 77 -7.42 2.36 -18.04
CA LEU A 77 -7.70 1.36 -17.00
C LEU A 77 -7.10 1.72 -15.64
N ILE A 78 -5.90 2.25 -15.62
CA ILE A 78 -5.24 2.66 -14.37
C ILE A 78 -5.97 3.85 -13.76
N ARG A 79 -6.35 4.85 -14.55
CA ARG A 79 -7.15 5.98 -14.07
C ARG A 79 -8.50 5.52 -13.53
N GLU A 80 -9.17 4.59 -14.21
CA GLU A 80 -10.41 3.97 -13.76
C GLU A 80 -10.22 3.22 -12.43
N ALA A 81 -9.15 2.41 -12.30
CA ALA A 81 -8.81 1.70 -11.07
C ALA A 81 -8.57 2.65 -9.90
N MET A 82 -7.80 3.73 -10.11
CA MET A 82 -7.53 4.73 -9.08
C MET A 82 -8.81 5.40 -8.54
N LEU A 83 -9.83 5.56 -9.37
CA LEU A 83 -11.09 6.19 -8.98
C LEU A 83 -12.05 5.21 -8.30
N ASN A 84 -12.08 3.95 -8.75
CA ASN A 84 -13.15 3.03 -8.40
C ASN A 84 -12.73 1.90 -7.45
N TYR A 85 -11.41 1.67 -7.24
CA TYR A 85 -10.96 0.57 -6.40
C TYR A 85 -11.29 0.80 -4.93
N PRO A 86 -12.09 -0.09 -4.29
CA PRO A 86 -12.61 0.16 -2.95
C PRO A 86 -11.55 0.31 -1.86
N ASP A 87 -10.38 -0.34 -2.00
CA ASP A 87 -9.29 -0.21 -1.03
C ASP A 87 -8.74 1.21 -0.99
N ILE A 88 -8.62 1.89 -2.12
CA ILE A 88 -8.22 3.31 -2.15
C ILE A 88 -9.20 4.17 -1.37
N ALA A 89 -10.51 3.96 -1.56
CA ALA A 89 -11.54 4.67 -0.80
C ALA A 89 -11.45 4.38 0.72
N ALA A 90 -11.15 3.12 1.08
CA ALA A 90 -10.93 2.73 2.48
C ALA A 90 -9.70 3.43 3.08
N GLN A 91 -8.56 3.46 2.37
CA GLN A 91 -7.34 4.15 2.83
C GLN A 91 -7.55 5.67 2.96
N GLN A 92 -8.27 6.28 2.02
CA GLN A 92 -8.66 7.70 2.11
C GLN A 92 -9.54 7.96 3.33
N ALA A 93 -10.50 7.08 3.62
CA ALA A 93 -11.34 7.19 4.82
C ALA A 93 -10.52 7.04 6.10
N ALA A 94 -9.58 6.09 6.15
CA ALA A 94 -8.66 5.90 7.26
C ALA A 94 -7.77 7.13 7.50
N LEU A 95 -7.28 7.77 6.43
CA LEU A 95 -6.54 9.03 6.52
C LEU A 95 -7.39 10.16 7.09
N ARG A 96 -8.66 10.29 6.63
CA ARG A 96 -9.59 11.29 7.21
C ARG A 96 -9.81 11.04 8.68
N ALA A 97 -10.08 9.79 9.08
CA ALA A 97 -10.24 9.41 10.48
C ALA A 97 -9.00 9.73 11.33
N ALA A 98 -7.80 9.45 10.83
CA ALA A 98 -6.55 9.78 11.51
C ALA A 98 -6.40 11.31 11.70
N ARG A 99 -6.75 12.12 10.70
CA ARG A 99 -6.75 13.59 10.80
C ARG A 99 -7.75 14.11 11.84
N GLU A 100 -8.95 13.52 11.91
CA GLU A 100 -9.93 13.89 12.95
C GLU A 100 -9.47 13.49 14.36
N ASN A 101 -8.77 12.36 14.52
CA ASN A 101 -8.14 12.00 15.79
C ASN A 101 -7.08 13.02 16.25
N VAL A 102 -6.32 13.59 15.32
CA VAL A 102 -5.41 14.72 15.63
C VAL A 102 -6.21 15.92 16.14
N ARG A 103 -7.30 16.30 15.45
CA ARG A 103 -8.17 17.42 15.87
C ARG A 103 -8.79 17.16 17.24
N ALA A 104 -9.27 15.94 17.48
CA ALA A 104 -9.82 15.54 18.77
C ALA A 104 -8.79 15.70 19.91
N GLN A 105 -7.53 15.24 19.68
CA GLN A 105 -6.45 15.41 20.65
C GLN A 105 -6.07 16.88 20.86
N GLN A 106 -6.08 17.70 19.80
CA GLN A 106 -5.86 19.15 19.91
C GLN A 106 -6.92 19.83 20.75
N GLY A 107 -8.14 19.26 20.85
CA GLY A 107 -9.17 19.72 21.80
C GLY A 107 -8.68 19.77 23.24
N GLY A 108 -7.71 18.94 23.62
CA GLY A 108 -7.08 18.97 24.95
C GLY A 108 -6.23 20.23 25.23
N TYR A 109 -5.96 21.07 24.24
CA TYR A 109 -5.36 22.40 24.45
C TYR A 109 -6.36 23.44 24.97
N PHE A 110 -7.65 23.11 24.98
CA PHE A 110 -8.70 24.02 25.41
C PHE A 110 -9.37 23.51 26.70
N PRO A 111 -9.96 24.40 27.49
CA PRO A 111 -10.77 24.01 28.66
C PRO A 111 -11.91 23.08 28.23
N GLN A 112 -12.17 22.05 29.05
CA GLN A 112 -13.33 21.17 28.92
C GLN A 112 -14.50 21.77 29.68
N ILE A 113 -15.64 21.94 29.02
CA ILE A 113 -16.86 22.49 29.63
C ILE A 113 -17.92 21.39 29.61
N GLN A 114 -18.49 21.08 30.79
CA GLN A 114 -19.47 20.03 30.94
C GLN A 114 -20.67 20.55 31.72
N GLY A 115 -21.88 20.29 31.24
CA GLY A 115 -23.12 20.47 32.01
C GLY A 115 -23.45 19.20 32.79
N MET A 116 -23.75 19.33 34.09
CA MET A 116 -24.15 18.22 34.93
C MET A 116 -25.51 18.57 35.58
N GLY A 117 -26.47 17.65 35.54
CA GLY A 117 -27.72 17.69 36.27
C GLY A 117 -27.88 16.43 37.10
N SER A 118 -28.27 16.58 38.38
CA SER A 118 -28.56 15.43 39.22
C SER A 118 -29.78 15.69 40.11
N ALA A 119 -30.52 14.63 40.41
CA ALA A 119 -31.60 14.61 41.40
C ALA A 119 -31.35 13.43 42.33
N THR A 120 -31.04 13.73 43.58
CA THR A 120 -30.72 12.73 44.59
C THR A 120 -31.78 12.77 45.66
N ARG A 121 -32.32 11.61 46.04
CA ARG A 121 -33.15 11.44 47.21
C ARG A 121 -32.43 10.53 48.19
N GLU A 122 -32.12 11.07 49.37
CA GLU A 122 -31.35 10.31 50.35
C GLU A 122 -31.93 10.44 51.74
N LYS A 123 -31.68 9.44 52.60
CA LYS A 123 -31.94 9.50 54.01
C LYS A 123 -30.63 9.73 54.76
N ILE A 124 -30.47 10.91 55.31
CA ILE A 124 -29.32 11.25 56.13
C ILE A 124 -29.55 10.71 57.55
N SER A 125 -28.63 9.88 58.06
CA SER A 125 -28.69 9.36 59.41
C SER A 125 -28.37 10.44 60.42
N GLY A 126 -29.10 10.51 61.48
CA GLY A 126 -28.78 11.43 62.62
C GLY A 126 -27.41 11.21 63.23
N ALA A 127 -26.91 9.97 63.16
CA ALA A 127 -25.57 9.64 63.64
C ALA A 127 -24.45 10.28 62.77
N SER A 128 -24.67 10.46 61.45
CA SER A 128 -23.73 11.16 60.57
C SER A 128 -23.66 12.66 60.82
N LEU A 129 -24.66 13.22 61.50
CA LEU A 129 -24.73 14.63 61.93
C LEU A 129 -24.30 14.84 63.39
N GLY A 130 -23.79 13.79 64.02
CA GLY A 130 -23.39 13.85 65.43
C GLY A 130 -24.55 14.05 66.40
N SER A 131 -25.79 13.81 65.98
CA SER A 131 -26.96 13.96 66.77
C SER A 131 -27.65 12.62 67.08
N GLY A 132 -28.20 12.41 68.24
CA GLY A 132 -29.01 11.22 68.62
C GLY A 132 -30.41 11.21 68.02
N SER A 133 -30.75 12.13 67.10
CA SER A 133 -32.13 12.26 66.55
C SER A 133 -32.32 11.30 65.37
N PRO A 134 -33.59 10.91 65.07
CA PRO A 134 -33.89 10.15 63.89
C PRO A 134 -33.44 10.91 62.64
N GLY A 135 -32.76 10.22 61.67
CA GLY A 135 -32.39 10.84 60.43
C GLY A 135 -33.56 11.35 59.60
N PHE A 136 -33.33 12.21 58.65
CA PHE A 136 -34.36 12.80 57.77
C PHE A 136 -34.14 12.45 56.34
N ILE A 137 -35.19 12.46 55.51
CA ILE A 137 -35.17 12.27 54.09
C ILE A 137 -35.10 13.63 53.41
N THR A 138 -34.14 13.81 52.50
CA THR A 138 -34.03 15.05 51.72
C THR A 138 -33.97 14.72 50.22
N ASN A 139 -34.38 15.67 49.42
CA ASN A 139 -34.13 15.69 47.98
C ASN A 139 -33.06 16.77 47.72
N ILE A 140 -32.14 16.49 46.83
CA ILE A 140 -31.12 17.45 46.42
C ILE A 140 -31.15 17.46 44.89
N PHE A 141 -31.48 18.61 44.31
CA PHE A 141 -31.43 18.88 42.90
C PHE A 141 -30.23 19.76 42.63
N GLN A 142 -29.38 19.35 41.66
CA GLN A 142 -28.18 20.11 41.26
C GLN A 142 -28.17 20.30 39.74
N ALA A 143 -27.77 21.49 39.30
CA ALA A 143 -27.47 21.77 37.89
C ALA A 143 -26.26 22.69 37.85
N ASN A 144 -25.15 22.16 37.28
CA ASN A 144 -23.86 22.83 37.30
C ASN A 144 -23.26 22.84 35.88
N VAL A 145 -22.53 23.91 35.56
CA VAL A 145 -21.58 23.95 34.47
C VAL A 145 -20.19 23.87 35.08
N ASN A 146 -19.44 22.82 34.70
CA ASN A 146 -18.10 22.59 35.19
C ASN A 146 -17.10 22.89 34.07
N VAL A 147 -16.05 23.61 34.39
CA VAL A 147 -14.91 23.90 33.50
C VAL A 147 -13.67 23.27 34.11
N SER A 148 -12.92 22.50 33.30
CA SER A 148 -11.66 21.90 33.73
C SER A 148 -10.61 22.14 32.68
N TYR A 149 -9.41 22.53 33.08
CA TYR A 149 -8.27 22.74 32.22
C TYR A 149 -6.98 22.23 32.88
N THR A 150 -6.27 21.33 32.20
CA THR A 150 -4.95 20.85 32.63
C THR A 150 -3.88 21.55 31.82
N PHE A 151 -3.01 22.28 32.50
CA PHE A 151 -1.90 22.97 31.85
C PHE A 151 -0.83 21.98 31.39
N ASP A 152 -0.46 22.06 30.11
CA ASP A 152 0.59 21.20 29.52
C ASP A 152 1.99 21.73 29.83
N VAL A 153 2.34 21.79 31.12
CA VAL A 153 3.60 22.36 31.61
C VAL A 153 4.79 21.57 31.09
N PHE A 154 4.68 20.24 31.06
CA PHE A 154 5.76 19.34 30.67
C PHE A 154 5.62 18.79 29.25
N GLY A 155 4.64 19.25 28.47
CA GLY A 155 4.47 18.89 27.07
C GLY A 155 3.88 17.52 26.83
N GLY A 156 3.21 16.91 27.81
CA GLY A 156 2.52 15.61 27.63
C GLY A 156 1.46 15.65 26.53
N GLN A 157 0.62 16.70 26.54
CA GLN A 157 -0.39 16.93 25.52
C GLN A 157 0.23 17.22 24.13
N ARG A 158 1.30 18.03 24.10
CA ARG A 158 2.04 18.32 22.86
C ARG A 158 2.63 17.04 22.26
N ARG A 159 3.22 16.14 23.08
CA ARG A 159 3.73 14.85 22.63
C ARG A 159 2.63 13.90 22.15
N ALA A 160 1.45 13.89 22.82
CA ALA A 160 0.32 13.10 22.35
C ALA A 160 -0.17 13.58 20.98
N VAL A 161 -0.27 14.89 20.75
CA VAL A 161 -0.63 15.47 19.45
C VAL A 161 0.45 15.14 18.40
N GLU A 162 1.75 15.25 18.74
CA GLU A 162 2.86 14.87 17.86
C GLU A 162 2.76 13.40 17.43
N GLY A 163 2.46 12.50 18.38
CA GLY A 163 2.29 11.08 18.09
C GLY A 163 1.15 10.82 17.10
N LEU A 164 -0.01 11.47 17.28
CA LEU A 164 -1.15 11.33 16.36
C LEU A 164 -0.91 12.01 15.00
N GLN A 165 -0.17 13.13 14.96
CA GLN A 165 0.25 13.74 13.71
C GLN A 165 1.17 12.81 12.91
N ALA A 166 2.12 12.15 13.60
CA ALA A 166 2.97 11.14 12.97
C ALA A 166 2.14 9.94 12.46
N GLN A 167 1.13 9.49 13.23
CA GLN A 167 0.21 8.44 12.78
C GLN A 167 -0.60 8.86 11.54
N ALA A 168 -1.11 10.09 11.48
CA ALA A 168 -1.82 10.60 10.33
C ALA A 168 -0.90 10.72 9.09
N ALA A 169 0.36 11.13 9.29
CA ALA A 169 1.37 11.14 8.23
C ALA A 169 1.71 9.72 7.76
N ALA A 170 1.84 8.73 8.67
CA ALA A 170 2.02 7.33 8.31
C ALA A 170 0.86 6.80 7.46
N GLN A 171 -0.39 7.17 7.81
CA GLN A 171 -1.58 6.77 7.05
C GLN A 171 -1.60 7.41 5.64
N ASN A 172 -1.10 8.65 5.49
CA ASN A 172 -0.94 9.27 4.18
C ASN A 172 0.05 8.48 3.30
N PHE A 173 1.21 8.10 3.84
CA PHE A 173 2.17 7.29 3.10
C PHE A 173 1.66 5.87 2.79
N LYS A 174 0.82 5.28 3.65
CA LYS A 174 0.14 4.00 3.35
C LYS A 174 -0.84 4.14 2.18
N LEU A 175 -1.55 5.27 2.08
CA LEU A 175 -2.39 5.55 0.92
C LEU A 175 -1.56 5.63 -0.37
N GLU A 176 -0.40 6.30 -0.35
CA GLU A 176 0.50 6.34 -1.51
C GLU A 176 1.04 4.94 -1.86
N ALA A 177 1.40 4.13 -0.86
CA ALA A 177 1.79 2.73 -1.09
C ALA A 177 0.68 1.90 -1.74
N SER A 178 -0.59 2.16 -1.36
CA SER A 178 -1.75 1.50 -1.98
C SER A 178 -1.92 1.90 -3.45
N TYR A 179 -1.68 3.16 -3.82
CA TYR A 179 -1.68 3.58 -5.23
C TYR A 179 -0.57 2.90 -6.03
N VAL A 180 0.66 2.82 -5.49
CA VAL A 180 1.78 2.13 -6.15
C VAL A 180 1.45 0.65 -6.34
N THR A 181 0.92 0.00 -5.33
CA THR A 181 0.54 -1.42 -5.40
C THR A 181 -0.60 -1.65 -6.40
N LEU A 182 -1.61 -0.80 -6.40
CA LEU A 182 -2.74 -0.89 -7.34
C LEU A 182 -2.27 -0.77 -8.79
N THR A 183 -1.49 0.28 -9.10
CA THR A 183 -0.98 0.51 -10.46
C THR A 183 -0.12 -0.65 -10.94
N SER A 184 0.79 -1.14 -10.10
CA SER A 184 1.63 -2.30 -10.41
C SER A 184 0.80 -3.56 -10.66
N ASN A 185 -0.22 -3.82 -9.83
CA ASN A 185 -1.11 -4.98 -9.99
C ASN A 185 -1.94 -4.89 -11.29
N VAL A 186 -2.44 -3.69 -11.66
CA VAL A 186 -3.18 -3.49 -12.91
C VAL A 186 -2.27 -3.78 -14.10
N VAL A 187 -1.06 -3.19 -14.14
CA VAL A 187 -0.11 -3.41 -15.26
C VAL A 187 0.28 -4.88 -15.36
N SER A 188 0.67 -5.51 -14.25
CA SER A 188 1.05 -6.94 -14.24
C SER A 188 -0.09 -7.85 -14.69
N THR A 189 -1.34 -7.55 -14.28
CA THR A 189 -2.52 -8.30 -14.72
C THR A 189 -2.78 -8.12 -16.21
N VAL A 190 -2.59 -6.91 -16.75
CA VAL A 190 -2.71 -6.64 -18.21
C VAL A 190 -1.64 -7.38 -19.00
N VAL A 191 -0.39 -7.38 -18.52
CA VAL A 191 0.71 -8.17 -19.12
C VAL A 191 0.37 -9.66 -19.13
N GLN A 192 -0.13 -10.18 -18.02
CA GLN A 192 -0.57 -11.58 -17.92
C GLN A 192 -1.71 -11.91 -18.89
N LEU A 193 -2.72 -11.03 -19.00
CA LEU A 193 -3.82 -11.18 -19.96
C LEU A 193 -3.31 -11.20 -21.41
N ALA A 194 -2.39 -10.30 -21.75
CA ALA A 194 -1.76 -10.24 -23.07
C ALA A 194 -0.99 -11.53 -23.39
N ALA A 195 -0.14 -11.96 -22.47
CA ALA A 195 0.66 -13.19 -22.64
C ALA A 195 -0.20 -14.44 -22.78
N LEU A 196 -1.27 -14.58 -21.97
CA LEU A 196 -2.22 -15.70 -22.08
C LEU A 196 -3.00 -15.65 -23.39
N GLY A 197 -3.42 -14.44 -23.81
CA GLY A 197 -4.05 -14.24 -25.12
C GLY A 197 -3.17 -14.71 -26.27
N ASP A 198 -1.91 -14.30 -26.28
CA ASP A 198 -0.92 -14.69 -27.30
C ASP A 198 -0.61 -16.20 -27.27
N GLN A 199 -0.53 -16.83 -26.07
CA GLN A 199 -0.35 -18.28 -25.94
C GLN A 199 -1.58 -19.03 -26.48
N ILE A 200 -2.80 -18.60 -26.19
CA ILE A 200 -4.04 -19.19 -26.71
C ILE A 200 -4.10 -19.04 -28.25
N ALA A 201 -3.77 -17.86 -28.78
CA ALA A 201 -3.73 -17.62 -30.22
C ALA A 201 -2.72 -18.52 -30.91
N ALA A 202 -1.50 -18.64 -30.38
CA ALA A 202 -0.45 -19.54 -30.87
C ALA A 202 -0.90 -21.01 -30.86
N THR A 203 -1.51 -21.44 -29.75
CA THR A 203 -1.99 -22.83 -29.63
C THR A 203 -3.13 -23.13 -30.60
N ARG A 204 -4.06 -22.19 -30.80
CA ARG A 204 -5.16 -22.33 -31.75
C ARG A 204 -4.68 -22.39 -33.21
N GLU A 205 -3.66 -21.58 -33.55
CA GLU A 205 -3.02 -21.59 -34.87
C GLU A 205 -2.42 -22.96 -35.17
N ILE A 206 -1.66 -23.52 -34.23
CA ILE A 206 -1.05 -24.86 -34.37
C ILE A 206 -2.14 -25.93 -34.47
N ALA A 207 -3.17 -25.89 -33.61
CA ALA A 207 -4.28 -26.83 -33.69
C ALA A 207 -5.02 -26.77 -35.05
N ALA A 208 -5.15 -25.58 -35.65
CA ALA A 208 -5.75 -25.42 -36.99
C ALA A 208 -4.86 -26.02 -38.08
N LEU A 209 -3.54 -25.82 -38.04
CA LEU A 209 -2.59 -26.44 -38.96
C LEU A 209 -2.62 -27.97 -38.87
N GLU A 210 -2.58 -28.53 -37.66
CA GLU A 210 -2.67 -29.98 -37.43
C GLU A 210 -4.00 -30.56 -37.88
N GLN A 211 -5.13 -29.83 -37.73
CA GLN A 211 -6.43 -30.24 -38.22
C GLN A 211 -6.47 -30.34 -39.77
N GLN A 212 -5.86 -29.36 -40.45
CA GLN A 212 -5.75 -29.38 -41.91
C GLN A 212 -4.92 -30.58 -42.40
N GLN A 213 -3.80 -30.84 -41.67
CA GLN A 213 -2.96 -31.96 -41.95
C GLN A 213 -3.64 -33.31 -41.72
N LEU A 214 -4.32 -33.46 -40.60
CA LEU A 214 -5.11 -34.65 -40.31
C LEU A 214 -6.10 -34.95 -41.46
N ALA A 215 -6.85 -33.93 -41.94
CA ALA A 215 -7.81 -34.08 -43.02
C ALA A 215 -7.12 -34.50 -44.35
N LEU A 216 -5.88 -34.07 -44.60
CA LEU A 216 -5.11 -34.50 -45.77
C LEU A 216 -4.71 -35.98 -45.64
N VAL A 217 -4.13 -36.39 -44.49
CA VAL A 217 -3.67 -37.76 -44.25
C VAL A 217 -4.85 -38.74 -44.19
N GLU A 218 -6.01 -38.36 -43.69
CA GLU A 218 -7.25 -39.17 -43.74
C GLU A 218 -7.64 -39.48 -45.20
N ARG A 219 -7.58 -38.49 -46.11
CA ARG A 219 -7.86 -38.70 -47.55
C ARG A 219 -6.79 -39.62 -48.19
N GLN A 220 -5.50 -39.42 -47.87
CA GLN A 220 -4.42 -40.28 -48.36
C GLN A 220 -4.55 -41.72 -47.86
N ALA A 221 -4.96 -41.91 -46.60
CA ALA A 221 -5.23 -43.24 -46.05
C ALA A 221 -6.42 -43.94 -46.72
N ALA A 222 -7.48 -43.21 -47.05
CA ALA A 222 -8.62 -43.73 -47.82
C ALA A 222 -8.20 -44.16 -49.23
N LEU A 223 -7.19 -43.55 -49.81
CA LEU A 223 -6.62 -43.93 -51.12
C LEU A 223 -5.51 -45.01 -51.01
N GLY A 224 -5.21 -45.48 -49.79
CA GLY A 224 -4.19 -46.52 -49.54
C GLY A 224 -2.72 -46.05 -49.57
N SER A 225 -2.49 -44.72 -49.63
CA SER A 225 -1.14 -44.14 -49.68
C SER A 225 -0.57 -43.79 -48.27
N ARG A 226 -1.38 -43.89 -47.21
CA ARG A 226 -0.93 -43.73 -45.82
C ARG A 226 -1.56 -44.83 -44.93
N THR A 227 -0.95 -45.05 -43.78
CA THR A 227 -1.42 -46.10 -42.86
C THR A 227 -2.48 -45.57 -41.89
N ARG A 228 -3.28 -46.45 -41.30
CA ARG A 228 -4.22 -46.14 -40.23
C ARG A 228 -3.46 -45.60 -38.99
N ALA A 229 -2.23 -46.07 -38.78
CA ALA A 229 -1.37 -45.62 -37.66
C ALA A 229 -1.03 -44.13 -37.79
N ASP A 230 -0.71 -43.65 -39.03
CA ASP A 230 -0.44 -42.21 -39.26
C ASP A 230 -1.63 -41.34 -38.88
N VAL A 231 -2.85 -41.77 -39.24
CA VAL A 231 -4.10 -41.06 -38.90
C VAL A 231 -4.28 -40.97 -37.40
N LEU A 232 -4.13 -42.12 -36.68
CA LEU A 232 -4.33 -42.19 -35.23
C LEU A 232 -3.28 -41.35 -34.48
N GLN A 233 -2.02 -41.33 -34.98
CA GLN A 233 -0.96 -40.51 -34.39
C GLN A 233 -1.26 -39.01 -34.50
N LEU A 234 -1.72 -38.55 -35.68
CA LEU A 234 -2.15 -37.14 -35.86
C LEU A 234 -3.36 -36.78 -35.02
N GLN A 235 -4.33 -37.68 -34.91
CA GLN A 235 -5.50 -37.48 -34.07
C GLN A 235 -5.10 -37.32 -32.59
N ALA A 236 -4.20 -38.18 -32.10
CA ALA A 236 -3.71 -38.12 -30.75
C ALA A 236 -2.94 -36.80 -30.46
N ASN A 237 -2.09 -36.36 -31.42
CA ASN A 237 -1.35 -35.12 -31.29
C ASN A 237 -2.27 -33.89 -31.26
N LEU A 238 -3.20 -33.79 -32.21
CA LEU A 238 -4.20 -32.72 -32.24
C LEU A 238 -5.05 -32.68 -30.96
N ALA A 239 -5.44 -33.84 -30.42
CA ALA A 239 -6.16 -33.93 -29.16
C ALA A 239 -5.31 -33.42 -28.00
N SER A 240 -4.01 -33.76 -27.96
CA SER A 240 -3.06 -33.27 -26.96
C SER A 240 -2.88 -31.74 -27.03
N VAL A 241 -2.71 -31.17 -28.22
CA VAL A 241 -2.61 -29.71 -28.39
C VAL A 241 -3.91 -29.03 -27.94
N ARG A 242 -5.07 -29.54 -28.34
CA ARG A 242 -6.37 -29.00 -27.92
C ARG A 242 -6.61 -29.10 -26.41
N ALA A 243 -6.09 -30.13 -25.74
CA ALA A 243 -6.19 -30.31 -24.30
C ALA A 243 -5.44 -29.23 -23.49
N THR A 244 -4.49 -28.52 -24.12
CA THR A 244 -3.77 -27.39 -23.46
C THR A 244 -4.60 -26.09 -23.45
N LEU A 245 -5.64 -25.96 -24.29
CA LEU A 245 -6.46 -24.74 -24.38
C LEU A 245 -7.30 -24.47 -23.13
N PRO A 246 -8.09 -25.44 -22.59
CA PRO A 246 -8.96 -25.17 -21.44
C PRO A 246 -8.23 -24.61 -20.22
N PRO A 247 -7.05 -25.13 -19.80
CA PRO A 247 -6.28 -24.52 -18.71
C PRO A 247 -5.84 -23.08 -19.00
N LEU A 248 -5.42 -22.76 -20.22
CA LEU A 248 -5.05 -21.39 -20.63
C LEU A 248 -6.25 -20.45 -20.61
N GLU A 249 -7.39 -20.90 -21.15
CA GLU A 249 -8.65 -20.14 -21.17
C GLU A 249 -9.16 -19.90 -19.74
N GLN A 250 -9.01 -20.87 -18.84
CA GLN A 250 -9.32 -20.69 -17.43
C GLN A 250 -8.42 -19.63 -16.79
N GLN A 251 -7.10 -19.68 -17.01
CA GLN A 251 -6.17 -18.68 -16.50
C GLN A 251 -6.48 -17.30 -17.04
N LEU A 252 -6.80 -17.17 -18.33
CA LEU A 252 -7.23 -15.92 -18.95
C LEU A 252 -8.50 -15.36 -18.29
N ALA A 253 -9.47 -16.22 -18.02
CA ALA A 253 -10.69 -15.81 -17.32
C ALA A 253 -10.41 -15.33 -15.90
N VAL A 254 -9.56 -16.05 -15.15
CA VAL A 254 -9.18 -15.68 -13.78
C VAL A 254 -8.45 -14.33 -13.76
N ALA A 255 -7.44 -14.14 -14.62
CA ALA A 255 -6.75 -12.86 -14.74
C ALA A 255 -7.70 -11.73 -15.13
N GLY A 256 -8.63 -12.04 -16.01
CA GLY A 256 -9.71 -11.16 -16.38
C GLY A 256 -10.62 -10.81 -15.19
N HIS A 257 -10.99 -11.72 -14.30
CA HIS A 257 -11.77 -11.44 -13.10
C HIS A 257 -10.97 -10.57 -12.11
N GLN A 258 -9.66 -10.81 -12.01
CA GLN A 258 -8.75 -9.98 -11.20
C GLN A 258 -8.72 -8.53 -11.71
N LEU A 259 -8.58 -8.32 -13.02
CA LEU A 259 -8.60 -6.97 -13.59
C LEU A 259 -9.92 -6.24 -13.29
N ALA A 260 -11.09 -6.93 -13.33
CA ALA A 260 -12.35 -6.31 -12.93
C ALA A 260 -12.35 -5.87 -11.48
N ALA A 261 -11.89 -6.73 -10.59
CA ALA A 261 -11.84 -6.40 -9.17
C ALA A 261 -10.91 -5.19 -8.93
N LEU A 262 -9.75 -5.13 -9.61
CA LEU A 262 -8.82 -4.00 -9.53
C LEU A 262 -9.39 -2.68 -10.09
N THR A 263 -10.29 -2.76 -11.09
CA THR A 263 -10.99 -1.59 -11.64
C THR A 263 -12.33 -1.28 -10.95
N GLY A 264 -12.62 -1.97 -9.84
CA GLY A 264 -13.83 -1.75 -9.04
C GLY A 264 -15.12 -2.32 -9.65
N HIS A 265 -15.03 -3.25 -10.59
CA HIS A 265 -16.16 -3.83 -11.30
C HIS A 265 -16.42 -5.29 -10.91
N PHE A 266 -17.66 -5.73 -11.10
CA PHE A 266 -18.00 -7.15 -11.00
C PHE A 266 -17.47 -7.93 -12.22
N PRO A 267 -17.18 -9.24 -12.09
CA PRO A 267 -16.54 -10.07 -13.13
C PRO A 267 -17.25 -10.14 -14.51
N ARG A 268 -18.46 -9.63 -14.64
CA ARG A 268 -19.24 -9.65 -15.88
C ARG A 268 -18.97 -8.50 -16.85
N ALA A 269 -18.20 -7.50 -16.44
CA ALA A 269 -17.87 -6.35 -17.30
C ALA A 269 -17.06 -6.80 -18.53
N ALA A 270 -17.43 -6.33 -19.72
CA ALA A 270 -16.63 -6.51 -20.92
C ALA A 270 -15.28 -5.80 -20.74
N ARG A 271 -14.19 -6.44 -21.17
CA ARG A 271 -12.85 -5.93 -20.99
C ARG A 271 -12.13 -5.79 -22.31
N PRO A 272 -11.25 -4.78 -22.44
CA PRO A 272 -10.40 -4.70 -23.62
C PRO A 272 -9.47 -5.90 -23.68
N ALA A 273 -9.37 -6.50 -24.85
CA ALA A 273 -8.35 -7.49 -25.14
C ALA A 273 -7.00 -6.78 -25.29
N PHE A 274 -5.95 -7.44 -24.78
CA PHE A 274 -4.56 -7.00 -24.92
C PHE A 274 -3.74 -8.10 -25.57
N ALA A 275 -2.79 -7.70 -26.43
CA ALA A 275 -1.67 -8.49 -26.87
C ALA A 275 -0.38 -7.88 -26.35
N LEU A 276 0.70 -8.65 -26.23
CA LEU A 276 2.00 -8.11 -25.81
C LEU A 276 2.50 -7.02 -26.78
N SER A 277 2.12 -7.10 -28.06
CA SER A 277 2.41 -6.08 -29.07
C SER A 277 1.68 -4.75 -28.86
N ASP A 278 0.65 -4.68 -28.01
CA ASP A 278 -0.06 -3.45 -27.63
C ASP A 278 0.71 -2.65 -26.56
N LEU A 279 1.78 -3.21 -26.02
CA LEU A 279 2.60 -2.66 -24.96
C LEU A 279 4.02 -2.44 -25.46
N ASN A 280 4.57 -1.25 -25.25
CA ASN A 280 5.98 -0.98 -25.49
C ASN A 280 6.78 -1.34 -24.25
N LEU A 281 7.87 -2.08 -24.41
CA LEU A 281 8.80 -2.32 -23.31
C LEU A 281 9.78 -1.15 -23.24
N PRO A 282 9.86 -0.40 -22.14
CA PRO A 282 10.85 0.67 -22.01
C PRO A 282 12.26 0.07 -21.96
N GLU A 283 13.17 0.60 -22.80
CA GLU A 283 14.58 0.19 -22.82
C GLU A 283 15.42 1.00 -21.83
N ASP A 284 15.05 2.28 -21.63
CA ASP A 284 15.69 3.19 -20.70
C ASP A 284 14.95 3.15 -19.37
N LEU A 285 15.62 2.65 -18.33
CA LEU A 285 15.04 2.42 -17.01
C LEU A 285 15.70 3.33 -15.99
N PRO A 286 14.99 4.34 -15.46
CA PRO A 286 15.50 5.18 -14.37
C PRO A 286 15.64 4.34 -13.09
N VAL A 287 16.76 4.49 -12.39
CA VAL A 287 17.04 3.80 -11.13
C VAL A 287 17.49 4.84 -10.10
N SER A 288 16.68 5.07 -9.07
CA SER A 288 17.01 5.99 -7.98
C SER A 288 18.24 5.49 -7.21
N LEU A 289 19.08 6.41 -6.71
CA LEU A 289 20.18 6.05 -5.83
C LEU A 289 19.66 5.50 -4.48
N PRO A 290 20.42 4.63 -3.79
CA PRO A 290 20.02 4.04 -2.51
C PRO A 290 19.54 5.03 -1.46
N ALA A 291 20.24 6.16 -1.29
CA ALA A 291 19.86 7.21 -0.36
C ALA A 291 18.53 7.88 -0.73
N SER A 292 18.29 8.14 -2.02
CA SER A 292 17.03 8.69 -2.54
C SER A 292 15.89 7.70 -2.37
N LEU A 293 16.13 6.40 -2.63
CA LEU A 293 15.14 5.33 -2.44
C LEU A 293 14.58 5.34 -1.01
N ALA A 294 15.45 5.39 0.00
CA ALA A 294 15.05 5.42 1.40
C ALA A 294 14.22 6.68 1.75
N ALA A 295 14.46 7.80 1.04
CA ALA A 295 13.73 9.05 1.22
C ALA A 295 12.40 9.10 0.43
N GLN A 296 12.23 8.28 -0.60
CA GLN A 296 11.12 8.37 -1.56
C GLN A 296 10.09 7.25 -1.39
N ARG A 297 10.48 6.04 -0.98
CA ARG A 297 9.53 4.91 -0.85
C ARG A 297 8.47 5.15 0.21
N PRO A 298 7.17 5.01 -0.13
CA PRO A 298 6.09 5.34 0.80
C PRO A 298 5.99 4.36 1.98
N ASP A 299 6.38 3.10 1.83
CA ASP A 299 6.42 2.11 2.91
C ASP A 299 7.51 2.44 3.96
N ILE A 300 8.70 2.88 3.51
CA ILE A 300 9.79 3.35 4.38
C ILE A 300 9.34 4.62 5.12
N LYS A 301 8.72 5.58 4.43
CA LYS A 301 8.20 6.81 5.04
C LYS A 301 7.10 6.54 6.05
N ALA A 302 6.21 5.60 5.77
CA ALA A 302 5.18 5.20 6.72
C ALA A 302 5.79 4.65 8.02
N GLN A 303 6.85 3.84 7.90
CA GLN A 303 7.53 3.27 9.06
C GLN A 303 8.40 4.30 9.79
N GLU A 304 9.00 5.27 9.08
CA GLU A 304 9.67 6.43 9.72
C GLU A 304 8.69 7.22 10.60
N MET A 305 7.46 7.43 10.12
CA MET A 305 6.43 8.10 10.90
C MET A 305 5.94 7.26 12.09
N ALA A 306 5.89 5.93 11.97
CA ALA A 306 5.61 5.03 13.09
C ALA A 306 6.70 5.12 14.16
N LEU A 307 7.97 5.20 13.76
CA LEU A 307 9.09 5.41 14.67
C LEU A 307 8.98 6.78 15.38
N ARG A 308 8.59 7.84 14.66
CA ARG A 308 8.32 9.16 15.25
C ARG A 308 7.18 9.11 16.26
N GLN A 309 6.10 8.39 15.97
CA GLN A 309 5.00 8.17 16.90
C GLN A 309 5.46 7.49 18.18
N ALA A 310 6.27 6.44 18.09
CA ALA A 310 6.82 5.73 19.25
C ALA A 310 7.75 6.65 20.09
N SER A 311 8.57 7.48 19.42
CA SER A 311 9.40 8.50 20.12
C SER A 311 8.54 9.49 20.93
N ALA A 312 7.43 9.95 20.35
CA ALA A 312 6.49 10.82 21.06
C ALA A 312 5.84 10.11 22.26
N GLY A 313 5.57 8.80 22.16
CA GLY A 313 5.06 7.95 23.23
C GLY A 313 5.96 7.95 24.48
N ILE A 314 7.29 7.94 24.31
CA ILE A 314 8.23 8.06 25.42
C ILE A 314 8.03 9.40 26.15
N GLY A 315 7.79 10.48 25.38
CA GLY A 315 7.52 11.81 25.95
C GLY A 315 6.26 11.84 26.78
N VAL A 316 5.17 11.24 26.27
CA VAL A 316 3.88 11.11 27.00
C VAL A 316 4.07 10.31 28.28
N ALA A 317 4.70 9.14 28.20
CA ALA A 317 4.96 8.29 29.37
C ALA A 317 5.82 8.99 30.42
N THR A 318 6.78 9.83 29.99
CA THR A 318 7.63 10.63 30.89
C THR A 318 6.86 11.76 31.53
N ALA A 319 6.01 12.49 30.77
CA ALA A 319 5.19 13.58 31.29
C ALA A 319 4.20 13.10 32.37
N ASN A 320 3.66 11.89 32.21
CA ASN A 320 2.75 11.27 33.20
C ASN A 320 3.42 10.96 34.55
N MET A 321 4.75 11.03 34.64
CA MET A 321 5.50 10.88 35.89
C MET A 321 5.70 12.20 36.64
N LEU A 322 5.37 13.33 36.01
CA LEU A 322 5.63 14.67 36.50
C LEU A 322 4.37 15.33 37.09
N PRO A 323 4.50 16.44 37.87
CA PRO A 323 3.35 17.12 38.43
C PRO A 323 2.39 17.61 37.36
N GLN A 324 1.09 17.41 37.58
CA GLN A 324 0.03 17.94 36.71
C GLN A 324 -0.64 19.11 37.41
N VAL A 325 -0.76 20.22 36.73
CA VAL A 325 -1.42 21.44 37.19
C VAL A 325 -2.81 21.54 36.54
N THR A 326 -3.87 21.53 37.35
CA THR A 326 -5.24 21.57 36.86
C THR A 326 -5.95 22.78 37.44
N LEU A 327 -6.69 23.53 36.63
CA LEU A 327 -7.62 24.59 37.00
C LEU A 327 -9.03 24.05 36.79
N THR A 328 -9.86 24.14 37.83
CA THR A 328 -11.26 23.77 37.77
C THR A 328 -12.13 24.94 38.19
N GLY A 329 -13.32 25.04 37.61
CA GLY A 329 -14.36 25.99 38.01
C GLY A 329 -15.71 25.33 37.86
N ALA A 330 -16.60 25.68 38.77
CA ALA A 330 -18.02 25.29 38.65
C ALA A 330 -18.90 26.49 38.96
N TYR A 331 -20.00 26.57 38.23
CA TYR A 331 -21.08 27.50 38.50
C TYR A 331 -22.41 26.77 38.31
N GLY A 332 -23.34 26.92 39.27
CA GLY A 332 -24.63 26.27 39.19
C GLY A 332 -25.54 26.56 40.34
N GLY A 333 -26.55 25.72 40.55
CA GLY A 333 -27.48 25.79 41.63
C GLY A 333 -27.64 24.43 42.32
N GLU A 334 -27.91 24.49 43.64
CA GLU A 334 -28.30 23.34 44.46
C GLU A 334 -29.51 23.74 45.29
N ALA A 335 -30.58 22.95 45.22
CA ALA A 335 -31.83 23.24 45.91
C ALA A 335 -32.55 21.95 46.36
N TRP A 336 -33.45 22.08 47.36
CA TRP A 336 -34.26 20.96 47.81
C TRP A 336 -35.48 20.72 46.92
N HIS A 337 -35.92 21.73 46.15
CA HIS A 337 -37.01 21.62 45.20
C HIS A 337 -36.52 22.06 43.81
N LEU A 338 -36.93 21.34 42.77
CA LEU A 338 -36.52 21.61 41.39
C LEU A 338 -36.83 23.06 40.94
N ALA A 339 -37.95 23.62 41.39
CA ALA A 339 -38.39 24.99 41.07
C ALA A 339 -37.47 26.08 41.65
N GLU A 340 -36.71 25.77 42.68
CA GLU A 340 -35.80 26.71 43.36
C GLU A 340 -34.40 26.77 42.76
N LEU A 341 -34.08 25.88 41.84
CA LEU A 341 -32.73 25.72 41.29
C LEU A 341 -32.21 26.98 40.59
N ALA A 342 -33.10 27.77 39.99
CA ALA A 342 -32.77 29.04 39.33
C ALA A 342 -33.09 30.27 40.22
N ALA A 343 -33.54 30.08 41.47
CA ALA A 343 -33.91 31.20 42.35
C ALA A 343 -32.66 31.89 42.91
N PRO A 344 -32.71 33.22 43.11
CA PRO A 344 -31.64 33.95 43.80
C PRO A 344 -31.37 33.37 45.18
N GLY A 345 -30.15 33.02 45.50
CA GLY A 345 -29.76 32.44 46.78
C GLY A 345 -29.43 30.95 46.76
N PHE A 346 -29.77 30.23 45.68
CA PHE A 346 -29.42 28.82 45.50
C PHE A 346 -28.24 28.65 44.52
N SER A 347 -27.68 29.74 43.95
CA SER A 347 -26.51 29.71 43.11
C SER A 347 -25.23 29.47 43.91
N ALA A 348 -24.37 28.63 43.45
CA ALA A 348 -23.03 28.34 43.99
C ALA A 348 -21.99 28.38 42.92
N TRP A 349 -20.79 28.82 43.26
CA TRP A 349 -19.63 28.75 42.35
C TRP A 349 -18.37 28.43 43.14
N ASN A 350 -17.43 27.79 42.43
CA ASN A 350 -16.07 27.62 42.95
C ASN A 350 -15.05 27.78 41.83
N ILE A 351 -13.85 28.17 42.19
CA ILE A 351 -12.65 28.13 41.32
C ILE A 351 -11.54 27.52 42.17
N ALA A 352 -10.88 26.49 41.64
CA ALA A 352 -9.79 25.84 42.34
C ALA A 352 -8.62 25.55 41.37
N ALA A 353 -7.43 25.77 41.87
CA ALA A 353 -6.19 25.32 41.19
C ALA A 353 -5.56 24.21 42.02
N GLY A 354 -5.20 23.13 41.39
CA GLY A 354 -4.58 21.96 42.03
C GLY A 354 -3.32 21.51 41.34
N ILE A 355 -2.38 20.99 42.11
CA ILE A 355 -1.17 20.31 41.62
C ILE A 355 -1.23 18.89 42.16
N THR A 356 -1.18 17.92 41.24
CA THR A 356 -1.17 16.50 41.57
C THR A 356 0.17 15.86 41.08
N GLN A 357 0.93 15.29 42.03
CA GLN A 357 2.16 14.57 41.72
C GLN A 357 2.02 13.11 42.16
N PRO A 358 2.13 12.13 41.23
CA PRO A 358 2.20 10.72 41.61
C PRO A 358 3.50 10.44 42.37
N LEU A 359 3.43 10.09 43.66
CA LEU A 359 4.62 9.78 44.47
C LEU A 359 4.94 8.28 44.42
N PHE A 360 3.92 7.44 44.54
CA PHE A 360 4.08 5.98 44.51
C PHE A 360 2.87 5.31 43.87
N GLN A 361 3.13 4.50 42.83
CA GLN A 361 2.12 3.70 42.12
C GLN A 361 2.63 2.27 41.90
N GLY A 362 3.32 1.66 42.88
CA GLY A 362 3.82 0.29 42.75
C GLY A 362 4.76 0.03 41.57
N GLY A 363 5.44 1.09 41.08
CA GLY A 363 6.33 0.98 39.91
C GLY A 363 5.64 1.11 38.53
N ALA A 364 4.30 1.25 38.48
CA ALA A 364 3.54 1.25 37.21
C ALA A 364 4.01 2.32 36.21
N LEU A 365 4.25 3.56 36.62
CA LEU A 365 4.68 4.65 35.72
C LEU A 365 6.08 4.38 35.15
N ARG A 366 6.99 3.83 35.97
CA ARG A 366 8.33 3.46 35.48
C ARG A 366 8.27 2.31 34.49
N ALA A 367 7.36 1.32 34.72
CA ALA A 367 7.14 0.22 33.79
C ALA A 367 6.56 0.72 32.47
N ARG A 368 5.56 1.62 32.49
CA ARG A 368 4.99 2.23 31.27
C ARG A 368 6.05 3.00 30.47
N ARG A 369 6.93 3.76 31.14
CA ARG A 369 8.02 4.46 30.43
C ARG A 369 9.00 3.49 29.80
N ARG A 370 9.35 2.38 30.48
CA ARG A 370 10.20 1.33 29.88
C ARG A 370 9.52 0.68 28.69
N ALA A 371 8.24 0.34 28.82
CA ALA A 371 7.46 -0.22 27.69
C ALA A 371 7.49 0.74 26.47
N ALA A 372 7.31 2.04 26.67
CA ALA A 372 7.39 3.01 25.57
C ALA A 372 8.80 3.09 24.93
N ILE A 373 9.87 2.84 25.70
CA ILE A 373 11.22 2.74 25.15
C ILE A 373 11.37 1.48 24.33
N ASP A 374 10.88 0.33 24.83
CA ASP A 374 10.91 -0.95 24.12
C ASP A 374 10.06 -0.92 22.83
N GLU A 375 8.93 -0.20 22.85
CA GLU A 375 8.09 0.06 21.65
C GLU A 375 8.85 0.91 20.60
N PHE A 376 9.66 1.89 21.05
CA PHE A 376 10.52 2.64 20.14
C PHE A 376 11.63 1.77 19.54
N ASP A 377 12.25 0.90 20.33
CA ASP A 377 13.27 -0.04 19.86
C ASP A 377 12.69 -1.04 18.87
N GLN A 378 11.45 -1.53 19.12
CA GLN A 378 10.70 -2.36 18.19
C GLN A 378 10.46 -1.62 16.87
N ALA A 379 9.95 -0.38 16.91
CA ALA A 379 9.68 0.41 15.71
C ALA A 379 10.97 0.69 14.91
N ASN A 380 12.11 0.89 15.60
CA ASN A 380 13.42 1.09 14.98
C ASN A 380 13.91 -0.20 14.26
N ALA A 381 13.73 -1.36 14.89
CA ALA A 381 14.06 -2.64 14.26
C ALA A 381 13.19 -2.90 13.01
N GLN A 382 11.89 -2.59 13.08
CA GLN A 382 10.96 -2.70 11.94
C GLN A 382 11.33 -1.73 10.80
N TYR A 383 11.73 -0.49 11.12
CA TYR A 383 12.23 0.46 10.12
C TYR A 383 13.44 -0.11 9.37
N ARG A 384 14.43 -0.64 10.10
CA ARG A 384 15.62 -1.24 9.50
C ARG A 384 15.27 -2.44 8.62
N LEU A 385 14.33 -3.28 9.05
CA LEU A 385 13.85 -4.42 8.27
C LEU A 385 13.23 -3.98 6.92
N ILE A 386 12.35 -2.99 6.94
CA ILE A 386 11.70 -2.48 5.72
C ILE A 386 12.73 -1.86 4.77
N VAL A 387 13.72 -1.13 5.30
CA VAL A 387 14.81 -0.61 4.47
C VAL A 387 15.59 -1.74 3.80
N LEU A 388 15.98 -2.78 4.55
CA LEU A 388 16.69 -3.94 3.97
C LEU A 388 15.87 -4.65 2.90
N GLN A 389 14.57 -4.87 3.15
CA GLN A 389 13.67 -5.45 2.15
C GLN A 389 13.53 -4.58 0.90
N ALA A 390 13.50 -3.26 1.07
CA ALA A 390 13.45 -2.33 -0.05
C ALA A 390 14.69 -2.45 -0.95
N PHE A 391 15.87 -2.54 -0.36
CA PHE A 391 17.12 -2.73 -1.11
C PHE A 391 17.16 -4.09 -1.80
N GLN A 392 16.75 -5.16 -1.10
CA GLN A 392 16.63 -6.47 -1.68
C GLN A 392 15.71 -6.47 -2.91
N ASN A 393 14.51 -5.87 -2.81
CA ASN A 393 13.55 -5.83 -3.91
C ASN A 393 14.13 -5.15 -5.16
N VAL A 394 14.90 -4.07 -5.00
CA VAL A 394 15.55 -3.41 -6.14
C VAL A 394 16.66 -4.28 -6.72
N ALA A 395 17.51 -4.87 -5.87
CA ALA A 395 18.59 -5.75 -6.33
C ALA A 395 18.04 -6.97 -7.08
N ASP A 396 16.99 -7.61 -6.56
CA ASP A 396 16.31 -8.74 -7.17
C ASP A 396 15.72 -8.34 -8.54
N ALA A 397 15.05 -7.20 -8.65
CA ALA A 397 14.45 -6.71 -9.90
C ALA A 397 15.52 -6.38 -10.97
N LEU A 398 16.62 -5.74 -10.57
CA LEU A 398 17.72 -5.45 -11.49
C LEU A 398 18.38 -6.74 -12.01
N THR A 399 18.60 -7.71 -11.13
CA THR A 399 19.14 -9.03 -11.50
C THR A 399 18.19 -9.80 -12.42
N ALA A 400 16.87 -9.77 -12.13
CA ALA A 400 15.86 -10.41 -12.96
C ALA A 400 15.85 -9.81 -14.37
N LEU A 401 15.87 -8.48 -14.51
CA LEU A 401 15.83 -7.81 -15.81
C LEU A 401 17.05 -8.10 -16.69
N ASP A 402 18.26 -8.23 -16.12
CA ASP A 402 19.45 -8.65 -16.89
C ASP A 402 19.31 -10.11 -17.37
N ASN A 403 18.82 -11.01 -16.49
CA ASN A 403 18.58 -12.40 -16.85
C ASN A 403 17.48 -12.55 -17.90
N ASP A 404 16.39 -11.80 -17.78
CA ASP A 404 15.26 -11.81 -18.73
C ASP A 404 15.68 -11.35 -20.12
N ALA A 405 16.52 -10.32 -20.21
CA ALA A 405 17.04 -9.86 -21.50
C ALA A 405 17.83 -10.98 -22.22
N ARG A 406 18.65 -11.72 -21.47
CA ARG A 406 19.38 -12.89 -22.00
C ARG A 406 18.43 -14.04 -22.37
N ALA A 407 17.42 -14.29 -21.54
CA ALA A 407 16.43 -15.33 -21.79
C ALA A 407 15.61 -15.04 -23.05
N VAL A 408 15.07 -13.81 -23.21
CA VAL A 408 14.32 -13.42 -24.41
C VAL A 408 15.17 -13.56 -25.68
N THR A 409 16.44 -13.16 -25.63
CA THR A 409 17.36 -13.30 -26.75
C THR A 409 17.59 -14.78 -27.13
N ALA A 410 17.80 -15.65 -26.15
CA ALA A 410 17.99 -17.07 -26.35
C ALA A 410 16.72 -17.76 -26.92
N GLU A 411 15.55 -17.41 -26.36
CA GLU A 411 14.28 -17.96 -26.83
C GLU A 411 13.88 -17.44 -28.23
N ASP A 412 14.26 -16.23 -28.61
CA ASP A 412 14.05 -15.69 -29.95
C ASP A 412 14.88 -16.49 -30.99
N VAL A 413 16.14 -16.79 -30.65
CA VAL A 413 17.00 -17.65 -31.49
C VAL A 413 16.41 -19.05 -31.62
N ALA A 414 15.97 -19.64 -30.51
CA ALA A 414 15.33 -20.97 -30.49
C ALA A 414 14.04 -20.99 -31.31
N LEU A 415 13.19 -19.96 -31.17
CA LEU A 415 11.95 -19.82 -31.94
C LEU A 415 12.21 -19.71 -33.44
N LYS A 416 13.19 -18.87 -33.88
CA LYS A 416 13.58 -18.71 -35.28
C LYS A 416 14.10 -20.01 -35.86
N ALA A 417 14.96 -20.72 -35.13
CA ALA A 417 15.49 -22.00 -35.53
C ALA A 417 14.42 -23.10 -35.66
N ALA A 418 13.52 -23.17 -34.63
CA ALA A 418 12.41 -24.11 -34.64
C ALA A 418 11.44 -23.85 -35.80
N LYS A 419 11.13 -22.56 -36.08
CA LYS A 419 10.30 -22.16 -37.21
C LYS A 419 10.93 -22.57 -38.55
N ALA A 420 12.21 -22.27 -38.76
CA ALA A 420 12.94 -22.63 -39.98
C ALA A 420 13.00 -24.16 -40.19
N ASN A 421 13.19 -24.91 -39.08
CA ASN A 421 13.18 -26.38 -39.15
C ASN A 421 11.78 -26.90 -39.51
N LEU A 422 10.73 -26.37 -38.92
CA LEU A 422 9.36 -26.75 -39.24
C LEU A 422 9.06 -26.50 -40.72
N ASP A 423 9.42 -25.32 -41.25
CA ASP A 423 9.19 -24.96 -42.64
C ASP A 423 9.97 -25.86 -43.63
N LEU A 424 11.16 -26.36 -43.22
CA LEU A 424 11.95 -27.31 -43.99
C LEU A 424 11.32 -28.71 -43.97
N ILE A 425 11.03 -29.23 -42.76
CA ILE A 425 10.43 -30.56 -42.57
C ILE A 425 9.05 -30.65 -43.22
N GLN A 426 8.24 -29.59 -43.15
CA GLN A 426 6.96 -29.53 -43.82
C GLN A 426 7.09 -29.75 -45.35
N ARG A 427 8.03 -29.04 -46.00
CA ARG A 427 8.33 -29.21 -47.43
C ARG A 427 8.78 -30.62 -47.75
N GLN A 428 9.70 -31.19 -46.96
CA GLN A 428 10.17 -32.55 -47.16
C GLN A 428 9.06 -33.61 -47.00
N TYR A 429 8.14 -33.36 -46.02
CA TYR A 429 6.99 -34.22 -45.82
C TYR A 429 6.01 -34.16 -46.99
N ASP A 430 5.75 -32.99 -47.58
CA ASP A 430 4.91 -32.80 -48.73
C ASP A 430 5.42 -33.54 -49.97
N PHE A 431 6.75 -33.67 -50.09
CA PHE A 431 7.44 -34.47 -51.13
C PHE A 431 7.62 -35.94 -50.74
N GLY A 432 7.21 -36.38 -49.57
CA GLY A 432 7.37 -37.77 -49.11
C GLY A 432 8.78 -38.15 -48.68
N ALA A 433 9.68 -37.18 -48.49
CA ALA A 433 11.10 -37.41 -48.11
C ALA A 433 11.29 -37.70 -46.61
N VAL A 434 10.32 -37.34 -45.76
CA VAL A 434 10.37 -37.61 -44.31
C VAL A 434 9.02 -38.20 -43.87
N ASP A 435 9.01 -38.86 -42.70
CA ASP A 435 7.85 -39.49 -42.13
C ASP A 435 6.98 -38.53 -41.30
N THR A 436 5.81 -38.97 -40.91
CA THR A 436 4.85 -38.21 -40.08
C THR A 436 5.40 -37.88 -38.68
N VAL A 437 6.23 -38.75 -38.10
CA VAL A 437 6.84 -38.56 -36.78
C VAL A 437 7.79 -37.35 -36.79
N SER A 438 8.63 -37.25 -37.83
CA SER A 438 9.55 -36.11 -38.04
C SER A 438 8.80 -34.77 -38.10
N LEU A 439 7.68 -34.75 -38.82
CA LEU A 439 6.83 -33.55 -38.91
C LEU A 439 6.24 -33.19 -37.56
N LEU A 440 5.60 -34.13 -36.85
CA LEU A 440 5.00 -33.91 -35.53
C LEU A 440 6.05 -33.43 -34.52
N THR A 441 7.26 -34.01 -34.54
CA THR A 441 8.35 -33.58 -33.64
C THR A 441 8.75 -32.12 -33.93
N SER A 442 8.83 -31.72 -35.19
CA SER A 442 9.16 -30.34 -35.57
C SER A 442 8.03 -29.34 -35.19
N GLN A 443 6.77 -29.73 -35.32
CA GLN A 443 5.63 -28.93 -34.91
C GLN A 443 5.59 -28.74 -33.39
N GLN A 444 5.84 -29.81 -32.61
CA GLN A 444 5.91 -29.74 -31.14
C GLN A 444 7.07 -28.84 -30.69
N THR A 445 8.26 -28.98 -31.33
CA THR A 445 9.43 -28.13 -31.03
C THR A 445 9.13 -26.66 -31.30
N TYR A 446 8.49 -26.34 -32.42
CA TYR A 446 8.11 -24.96 -32.73
C TYR A 446 7.07 -24.42 -31.74
N GLN A 447 6.05 -25.21 -31.38
CA GLN A 447 5.06 -24.83 -30.38
C GLN A 447 5.70 -24.52 -29.04
N GLN A 448 6.58 -25.39 -28.56
CA GLN A 448 7.28 -25.20 -27.29
C GLN A 448 8.14 -23.93 -27.31
N ALA A 449 8.93 -23.73 -28.36
CA ALA A 449 9.76 -22.53 -28.51
C ALA A 449 8.91 -21.25 -28.56
N ARG A 450 7.78 -21.26 -29.25
CA ARG A 450 6.86 -20.09 -29.32
C ARG A 450 6.26 -19.74 -27.97
N ILE A 451 5.82 -20.73 -27.20
CA ILE A 451 5.28 -20.53 -25.86
C ILE A 451 6.38 -20.06 -24.90
N ALA A 452 7.59 -20.63 -24.99
CA ALA A 452 8.74 -20.23 -24.18
C ALA A 452 9.12 -18.76 -24.44
N TYR A 453 9.17 -18.35 -25.70
CA TYR A 453 9.42 -16.95 -26.09
C TYR A 453 8.35 -16.00 -25.51
N ILE A 454 7.04 -16.31 -25.64
CA ILE A 454 5.95 -15.49 -25.09
C ILE A 454 6.11 -15.34 -23.58
N ARG A 455 6.46 -16.42 -22.87
CA ARG A 455 6.68 -16.41 -21.42
C ARG A 455 7.90 -15.56 -21.04
N ALA A 456 9.01 -15.74 -21.72
CA ALA A 456 10.22 -14.95 -21.47
C ALA A 456 9.96 -13.44 -21.70
N ALA A 457 9.28 -13.09 -22.78
CA ALA A 457 8.86 -11.72 -23.05
C ALA A 457 7.94 -11.18 -21.94
N SER A 458 6.94 -11.96 -21.52
CA SER A 458 6.02 -11.57 -20.45
C SER A 458 6.73 -11.35 -19.12
N ASN A 459 7.69 -12.22 -18.75
CA ASN A 459 8.47 -12.07 -17.51
C ASN A 459 9.21 -10.72 -17.51
N ARG A 460 9.85 -10.36 -18.62
CA ARG A 460 10.56 -9.08 -18.73
C ARG A 460 9.65 -7.87 -18.50
N TYR A 461 8.40 -7.88 -19.01
CA TYR A 461 7.42 -6.84 -18.69
C TYR A 461 7.08 -6.82 -17.20
N THR A 462 6.85 -8.00 -16.61
CA THR A 462 6.49 -8.12 -15.19
C THR A 462 7.62 -7.64 -14.28
N ASP A 463 8.88 -7.98 -14.60
CA ASP A 463 10.03 -7.58 -13.80
C ASP A 463 10.40 -6.10 -13.99
N THR A 464 10.06 -5.50 -15.15
CA THR A 464 10.07 -4.04 -15.32
C THR A 464 9.07 -3.36 -14.40
N VAL A 465 7.85 -3.90 -14.26
CA VAL A 465 6.85 -3.39 -13.30
C VAL A 465 7.33 -3.56 -11.86
N ALA A 466 7.95 -4.70 -11.54
CA ALA A 466 8.52 -4.96 -10.22
C ALA A 466 9.64 -3.98 -9.87
N LEU A 467 10.50 -3.61 -10.85
CA LEU A 467 11.49 -2.55 -10.66
C LEU A 467 10.81 -1.21 -10.33
N PHE A 468 9.84 -0.75 -11.12
CA PHE A 468 9.16 0.51 -10.87
C PHE A 468 8.42 0.53 -9.53
N GLN A 469 7.81 -0.59 -9.14
CA GLN A 469 7.21 -0.75 -7.82
C GLN A 469 8.27 -0.68 -6.70
N SER A 470 9.40 -1.36 -6.86
CA SER A 470 10.48 -1.39 -5.86
C SER A 470 11.15 -0.03 -5.69
N LEU A 471 11.16 0.79 -6.73
CA LEU A 471 11.62 2.19 -6.70
C LEU A 471 10.58 3.13 -6.06
N GLY A 472 9.39 2.66 -5.70
CA GLY A 472 8.36 3.46 -5.04
C GLY A 472 7.34 4.11 -5.98
N GLY A 473 7.34 3.76 -7.28
CA GLY A 473 6.30 4.16 -8.23
C GLY A 473 6.25 5.66 -8.57
N GLY A 474 7.26 6.45 -8.24
CA GLY A 474 7.36 7.86 -8.64
C GLY A 474 6.30 8.80 -8.08
N TRP A 475 5.58 8.40 -7.02
CA TRP A 475 4.43 9.14 -6.47
C TRP A 475 4.75 10.61 -6.15
N TRP A 476 5.97 10.94 -5.75
CA TRP A 476 6.43 12.31 -5.44
C TRP A 476 6.53 13.22 -6.68
N ASN A 477 6.51 12.64 -7.88
CA ASN A 477 6.50 13.34 -9.17
C ASN A 477 5.10 13.40 -9.81
N ARG A 478 4.06 12.92 -9.11
CA ARG A 478 2.67 12.94 -9.59
C ARG A 478 2.12 14.37 -9.55
N ARG A 479 1.64 14.87 -10.69
CA ARG A 479 1.20 16.27 -10.87
C ARG A 479 -0.21 16.57 -10.35
N ASP A 480 -1.01 15.57 -9.97
CA ASP A 480 -2.47 15.70 -9.76
C ASP A 480 -2.96 15.44 -8.34
N GLU A 481 -2.28 15.93 -7.31
CA GLU A 481 -2.83 15.85 -5.93
C GLU A 481 -4.18 16.60 -5.77
N GLY A 482 -4.49 17.59 -6.61
CA GLY A 482 -5.69 18.40 -6.51
C GLY A 482 -6.96 17.76 -7.06
N THR A 483 -6.88 17.00 -8.14
CA THR A 483 -8.05 16.44 -8.85
C THR A 483 -8.61 15.19 -8.21
N LEU A 484 -7.79 14.33 -7.65
CA LEU A 484 -8.22 13.12 -6.93
C LEU A 484 -8.87 13.46 -5.57
N GLN A 485 -8.43 14.53 -4.90
CA GLN A 485 -9.04 15.01 -3.66
C GLN A 485 -10.37 15.75 -3.91
N ALA A 486 -10.52 16.46 -5.02
CA ALA A 486 -11.75 17.17 -5.38
C ALA A 486 -12.88 16.19 -5.76
N ALA A 487 -12.58 15.09 -6.44
CA ALA A 487 -13.57 14.05 -6.76
C ALA A 487 -14.11 13.34 -5.50
N ALA A 488 -13.27 13.14 -4.49
CA ALA A 488 -13.69 12.53 -3.21
C ALA A 488 -14.52 13.47 -2.31
N SER A 489 -14.45 14.79 -2.50
CA SER A 489 -15.25 15.77 -1.75
C SER A 489 -16.67 15.94 -2.32
N ASN A 490 -16.85 15.85 -3.63
CA ASN A 490 -18.15 16.01 -4.28
C ASN A 490 -19.12 14.83 -4.04
N SER A 491 -18.62 13.65 -3.67
CA SER A 491 -19.51 12.51 -3.36
C SER A 491 -20.14 12.56 -1.95
N ARG A 492 -19.84 13.59 -1.13
CA ARG A 492 -20.39 13.75 0.22
C ARG A 492 -21.60 14.67 0.33
N ASP A 493 -21.85 15.50 -0.68
CA ASP A 493 -23.01 16.40 -0.66
C ASP A 493 -24.31 15.74 -1.14
N ASP A 494 -24.24 14.45 -1.57
CA ASP A 494 -25.38 13.66 -2.06
C ASP A 494 -25.85 12.55 -1.08
N LEU A 495 -25.40 12.54 0.20
CA LEU A 495 -25.86 11.66 1.27
C LEU A 495 -26.38 12.47 2.48
#